data_9cd02debe4d92aa90795daf2d9a9d6a2
#
_entry.id   9cd02debe4d92aa90795daf2d9a9d6a2
#
_cell.length_a   1.000
_cell.length_b   1.000
_cell.length_c   1.000
_cell.angle_alpha   90.00
_cell.angle_beta   90.00
_cell.angle_gamma   90.00
#
_symmetry.space_group_name_H-M   'P 1'
#
loop_
_entity.id
_entity.type
_entity.pdbx_description
1 polymer ?
#
loop_
_entity_poly.entity_id
_entity_poly.type
_entity_poly.pdbx_seq_one_letter_code
_entity_poly.pdbx_strand_id
1 'polypeptide(L)' 'MSIYRQYEDPYKLEDQLAEAKQRLAENPCDEDLILEVAELEERVNFAWQDDEEVNNYD' A
#
# COMPACT_ATOMS: atom_id res chain seq x y z
N MET A 1 6.98 -8.98 23.30
CA MET A 1 6.94 -8.73 23.18
C MET A 1 6.54 -8.34 22.40
N SER A 2 6.55 -8.31 21.97
CA SER A 2 6.30 -8.01 21.40
C SER A 2 5.33 -7.79 20.70
N ILE A 3 4.90 -7.68 20.79
CA ILE A 3 3.90 -7.44 20.38
C ILE A 3 3.77 -6.43 19.47
N TYR A 4 4.47 -6.10 18.92
CA TYR A 4 4.44 -5.22 18.12
C TYR A 4 3.94 -5.47 16.95
N ARG A 5 2.97 -5.19 16.44
CA ARG A 5 2.52 -5.32 15.38
C ARG A 5 3.26 -4.66 14.40
N GLN A 6 3.42 -4.96 13.38
CA GLN A 6 4.02 -4.35 12.45
C GLN A 6 3.20 -3.33 11.85
N TYR A 7 3.19 -2.18 12.12
CA TYR A 7 2.39 -1.14 11.57
C TYR A 7 3.03 -0.66 10.32
N GLU A 8 2.32 -0.76 9.25
CA GLU A 8 2.84 -0.28 8.00
C GLU A 8 2.49 1.18 7.82
N ASP A 9 3.49 1.99 7.56
CA ASP A 9 3.30 3.40 7.41
C ASP A 9 2.64 3.67 6.07
N PRO A 10 1.45 4.25 6.04
CA PRO A 10 0.77 4.49 4.78
C PRO A 10 1.53 5.41 3.84
N TYR A 11 2.31 6.32 4.40
CA TYR A 11 3.08 7.21 3.55
C TYR A 11 4.17 6.45 2.82
N LYS A 12 4.77 5.49 3.49
CA LYS A 12 5.78 4.69 2.85
C LYS A 12 5.17 3.80 1.80
N LEU A 13 4.01 3.26 2.07
CA LEU A 13 3.33 2.44 1.11
C LEU A 13 2.97 3.23 -0.13
N GLU A 14 2.53 4.46 0.06
CA GLU A 14 2.20 5.30 -1.06
C GLU A 14 3.44 5.59 -1.90
N ASP A 15 4.55 5.76 -1.25
CA ASP A 15 5.79 6.01 -1.94
C ASP A 15 6.16 4.81 -2.79
N GLN A 16 6.04 3.63 -2.23
CA GLN A 16 6.32 2.41 -2.96
C GLN A 16 5.36 2.24 -4.12
N LEU A 17 4.10 2.58 -3.90
CA LEU A 17 3.12 2.47 -4.94
C LEU A 17 3.43 3.40 -6.10
N ALA A 18 3.83 4.62 -5.78
CA ALA A 18 4.17 5.58 -6.82
C ALA A 18 5.34 5.07 -7.65
N GLU A 19 6.30 4.47 -6.98
CA GLU A 19 7.45 3.95 -7.67
C GLU A 19 7.07 2.79 -8.57
N ALA A 20 6.24 1.91 -8.08
CA ALA A 20 5.80 0.77 -8.87
C ALA A 20 4.98 1.23 -10.07
N LYS A 21 4.15 2.24 -9.88
CA LYS A 21 3.38 2.76 -10.98
C LYS A 21 4.27 3.37 -12.06
N GLN A 22 5.33 4.01 -11.61
CA GLN A 22 6.24 4.60 -12.55
C GLN A 22 6.93 3.54 -13.39
N ARG A 23 7.33 2.46 -12.75
CA ARG A 23 7.94 1.36 -13.47
C ARG A 23 6.96 0.73 -14.43
N LEU A 24 5.72 0.60 -14.01
CA LEU A 24 4.71 0.02 -14.85
C LEU A 24 4.47 0.89 -16.08
N ALA A 25 4.55 2.20 -15.90
CA ALA A 25 4.36 3.10 -17.03
C ALA A 25 5.44 2.87 -18.09
N GLU A 26 6.62 2.49 -17.63
CA GLU A 26 7.69 2.21 -18.55
C GLU A 26 7.60 0.82 -19.13
N ASN A 27 6.97 -0.08 -18.41
CA ASN A 27 6.81 -1.45 -18.87
C ASN A 27 5.37 -1.89 -18.72
N PRO A 28 4.50 -1.37 -19.55
CA PRO A 28 3.08 -1.63 -19.36
C PRO A 28 2.66 -3.08 -19.56
N CYS A 29 3.51 -3.86 -20.16
CA CYS A 29 3.17 -5.25 -20.37
C CYS A 29 3.72 -6.15 -19.28
N ASP A 30 4.35 -5.60 -18.30
CA ASP A 30 4.94 -6.41 -17.24
C ASP A 30 3.87 -6.82 -16.24
N GLU A 31 3.50 -8.07 -16.29
CA GLU A 31 2.44 -8.56 -15.43
C GLU A 31 2.83 -8.53 -13.97
N ASP A 32 4.10 -8.75 -13.69
CA ASP A 32 4.55 -8.71 -12.32
C ASP A 32 4.34 -7.32 -11.74
N LEU A 33 4.62 -6.31 -12.51
CA LEU A 33 4.43 -4.95 -12.04
C LEU A 33 2.95 -4.64 -11.88
N ILE A 34 2.13 -5.15 -12.77
CA ILE A 34 0.71 -4.93 -12.65
C ILE A 34 0.21 -5.52 -11.34
N LEU A 35 0.65 -6.71 -11.00
CA LEU A 35 0.24 -7.34 -9.77
C LEU A 35 0.79 -6.59 -8.57
N GLU A 36 2.01 -6.14 -8.67
CA GLU A 36 2.62 -5.43 -7.57
C GLU A 36 1.88 -4.13 -7.28
N VAL A 37 1.51 -3.41 -8.32
CA VAL A 37 0.77 -2.17 -8.14
C VAL A 37 -0.57 -2.47 -7.50
N ALA A 38 -1.24 -3.51 -7.94
CA ALA A 38 -2.53 -3.84 -7.37
C ALA A 38 -2.41 -4.20 -5.91
N GLU A 39 -1.38 -4.95 -5.55
CA GLU A 39 -1.18 -5.32 -4.17
C GLU A 39 -0.87 -4.12 -3.31
N LEU A 40 -0.03 -3.24 -3.81
CA LEU A 40 0.31 -2.06 -3.04
C LEU A 40 -0.90 -1.15 -2.86
N GLU A 41 -1.73 -1.08 -3.87
CA GLU A 41 -2.93 -0.27 -3.76
C GLU A 41 -3.83 -0.81 -2.66
N GLU A 42 -3.93 -2.10 -2.58
CA GLU A 42 -4.73 -2.70 -1.55
C GLU A 42 -4.16 -2.43 -0.18
N ARG A 43 -2.86 -2.52 -0.05
CA ARG A 43 -2.24 -2.27 1.23
C ARG A 43 -2.42 -0.83 1.67
N VAL A 44 -2.29 0.09 0.73
CA VAL A 44 -2.49 1.48 1.05
C VAL A 44 -3.92 1.70 1.53
N ASN A 45 -4.87 1.10 0.85
CA ASN A 45 -6.25 1.25 1.25
C ASN A 45 -6.50 0.71 2.64
N PHE A 46 -5.94 -0.43 2.93
CA PHE A 46 -6.10 -1.00 4.25
C PHE A 46 -5.46 -0.13 5.33
N ALA A 47 -4.30 0.41 5.04
CA ALA A 47 -3.62 1.22 6.01
C ALA A 47 -4.42 2.47 6.36
N TRP A 48 -4.97 3.11 5.34
CA TRP A 48 -5.77 4.29 5.60
C TRP A 48 -7.10 3.95 6.23
N GLN A 49 -7.66 2.83 5.83
CA GLN A 49 -8.91 2.41 6.38
C GLN A 49 -8.82 2.10 7.84
N ASP A 50 -7.71 1.48 8.22
CA ASP A 50 -7.50 1.16 9.60
C ASP A 50 -7.53 2.40 10.42
N ASP A 51 -6.88 3.44 9.94
CA ASP A 51 -6.85 4.67 10.63
C ASP A 51 -8.25 5.24 10.75
N GLU A 52 -8.99 5.18 9.70
CA GLU A 52 -10.31 5.68 9.72
C GLU A 52 -11.21 4.93 10.64
N GLU A 53 -11.03 3.65 10.70
CA GLU A 53 -11.82 2.85 11.56
C GLU A 53 -11.68 3.24 12.99
N VAL A 54 -10.49 3.52 13.41
CA VAL A 54 -10.26 3.95 14.74
C VAL A 54 -11.02 5.19 15.04
N ASN A 55 -11.01 6.09 14.14
CA ASN A 55 -11.70 7.28 14.35
C ASN A 55 -13.16 7.11 14.40
N ASN A 56 -13.67 6.23 13.60
CA ASN A 56 -15.05 6.03 13.54
C ASN A 56 -15.61 5.34 14.64
N TYR A 57 -14.83 4.77 15.51
CA TYR A 57 -15.32 4.00 16.50
C TYR A 57 -15.90 4.83 17.48
N ASP A 58 -16.78 4.90 17.86
CA ASP A 58 -17.28 5.74 18.77
C ASP A 58 -18.22 5.24 19.43
#